data_2a0b1849935915bb59b48ffb76fe7a5b
#
_entry.id   2a0b1849935915bb59b48ffb76fe7a5b
#
_cell.length_a   1.000
_cell.length_b   1.000
_cell.length_c   1.000
_cell.angle_alpha   90.00
_cell.angle_beta   90.00
_cell.angle_gamma   90.00
#
_symmetry.space_group_name_H-M   'P 1'
#
loop_
_entity.id
_entity.type
_entity.pdbx_description
1 polymer ?
#
loop_
_entity_poly.entity_id
_entity_poly.type
_entity_poly.pdbx_seq_one_letter_code
_entity_poly.pdbx_strand_id
1 'polypeptide(L)'
;MCGIVGAVAERNVQGILLEGLRRLEYRGYDSAGMAVLSDDARLNRRRAVGKVAALEASLDAGPLEGRVGIAHTRWATHGRPTEQNAHPHQSGESLAVVHNGIIENHETLKAELESQGYVFTSQTDTEVIAHLLAREFNRTQDLLEAVRQAVTLLDGAYALAVTHRSQPSLIVGARKGSPLVVGVGIGESFLASDPLALLPVTDRFIYLQEGDVVRIARGEPVAVFDAAGECQERSVHTYEHGDGAATKDGYRHFMLKEIHEQPQVVAAALEGRLSERRALIESFGSEAEAIFSQVRQVHIVACGTSYHAGLVARYWLEKYAGIPAQVEVASEYRYRRVVVPDGTLFVTLSQSGETADTLAALRFARERGYVGSLAICNVPGSSLVRESDLTLMTQAGPEIGVASTKAFTSQLVALMLLTLSLGRLNGMDESRQAEIVQALRTLPGAITQVLGLDGAIETLSMAFAEKHHALFLGRGSHFPIALEGALKLKEISYIHAEAYPAGELKHGPLALVDSEMPVISVAPNDELLEKLKSNLQEVRARGGELFVFADESVRLEEAEGVHVLRLPHVDEALAPILYTLPLQLLSYHAAVLKGTDVDQPRNLAKSVTVE
;
A
#
# COMPACT_ATOMS: atom_id res chain seq x y z
N MET A 1 -6.53 5.62 5.22
CA MET A 1 -5.74 5.32 6.41
C MET A 1 -5.27 6.59 7.08
N CYS A 2 -5.06 6.58 8.40
CA CYS A 2 -4.67 7.77 9.14
C CYS A 2 -3.15 7.91 9.26
N GLY A 3 -2.67 9.13 9.55
CA GLY A 3 -1.27 9.41 9.84
C GLY A 3 -1.10 9.98 11.25
N ILE A 4 -0.17 9.45 12.04
CA ILE A 4 0.21 9.95 13.36
C ILE A 4 1.58 10.60 13.28
N VAL A 5 1.74 11.75 13.93
CA VAL A 5 3.03 12.39 14.23
C VAL A 5 3.02 12.86 15.68
N GLY A 6 4.06 12.52 16.43
CA GLY A 6 4.31 13.03 17.80
C GLY A 6 5.73 13.59 17.88
N ALA A 7 5.92 14.64 18.64
CA ALA A 7 7.23 15.25 18.83
C ALA A 7 7.44 15.74 20.27
N VAL A 8 8.61 15.40 20.80
CA VAL A 8 9.17 15.91 22.06
C VAL A 8 10.52 16.51 21.72
N ALA A 9 10.66 17.85 21.82
CA ALA A 9 11.83 18.56 21.34
C ALA A 9 12.21 19.72 22.27
N GLU A 10 13.39 20.31 22.04
CA GLU A 10 13.82 21.54 22.72
C GLU A 10 13.38 22.83 21.99
N ARG A 11 12.76 22.69 20.83
CA ARG A 11 12.20 23.75 19.95
C ARG A 11 10.70 23.61 19.79
N ASN A 12 10.05 24.65 19.24
CA ASN A 12 8.62 24.58 18.93
C ASN A 12 8.33 23.43 17.93
N VAL A 13 7.40 22.54 18.29
CA VAL A 13 7.10 21.33 17.53
C VAL A 13 6.06 21.55 16.42
N GLN A 14 5.36 22.69 16.36
CA GLN A 14 4.30 22.93 15.37
C GLN A 14 4.77 22.68 13.95
N GLY A 15 5.95 23.20 13.55
CA GLY A 15 6.50 23.03 12.21
C GLY A 15 6.86 21.57 11.90
N ILE A 16 7.40 20.83 12.89
CA ILE A 16 7.73 19.41 12.75
C ILE A 16 6.46 18.59 12.54
N LEU A 17 5.44 18.83 13.36
CA LEU A 17 4.15 18.14 13.27
C LEU A 17 3.46 18.41 11.94
N LEU A 18 3.43 19.67 11.49
CA LEU A 18 2.80 20.05 10.24
C LEU A 18 3.50 19.43 9.02
N GLU A 19 4.84 19.48 8.99
CA GLU A 19 5.62 18.87 7.91
C GLU A 19 5.44 17.34 7.89
N GLY A 20 5.46 16.70 9.05
CA GLY A 20 5.16 15.27 9.16
C GLY A 20 3.76 14.90 8.66
N LEU A 21 2.74 15.72 8.97
CA LEU A 21 1.39 15.51 8.43
C LEU A 21 1.33 15.69 6.91
N ARG A 22 2.03 16.66 6.31
CA ARG A 22 2.10 16.83 4.87
C ARG A 22 2.67 15.59 4.18
N ARG A 23 3.69 14.99 4.77
CA ARG A 23 4.30 13.75 4.27
C ARG A 23 3.43 12.52 4.47
N LEU A 24 2.44 12.56 5.36
CA LEU A 24 1.45 11.50 5.58
C LEU A 24 0.10 11.75 4.92
N GLU A 25 -0.10 12.90 4.25
CA GLU A 25 -1.40 13.26 3.67
C GLU A 25 -1.92 12.22 2.67
N TYR A 26 -1.02 11.55 1.93
CA TYR A 26 -1.39 10.45 1.03
C TYR A 26 -2.07 9.27 1.75
N ARG A 27 -1.95 9.17 3.08
CA ARG A 27 -2.60 8.14 3.91
C ARG A 27 -4.01 8.53 4.35
N GLY A 28 -4.29 9.81 4.52
CA GLY A 28 -5.61 10.29 4.94
C GLY A 28 -5.72 11.80 4.82
N TYR A 29 -6.82 12.28 4.28
CA TYR A 29 -7.03 13.68 3.93
C TYR A 29 -8.46 14.18 4.16
N ASP A 30 -9.26 13.45 4.96
CA ASP A 30 -10.63 13.84 5.31
C ASP A 30 -10.67 14.94 6.37
N SER A 31 -9.71 14.92 7.26
CA SER A 31 -9.48 15.96 8.26
C SER A 31 -8.06 15.86 8.82
N ALA A 32 -7.56 16.97 9.34
CA ALA A 32 -6.27 17.05 10.02
C ALA A 32 -6.38 17.83 11.32
N GLY A 33 -5.47 17.56 12.26
CA GLY A 33 -5.40 18.34 13.49
C GLY A 33 -4.17 18.05 14.33
N MET A 34 -3.91 18.92 15.27
CA MET A 34 -2.82 18.78 16.24
C MET A 34 -3.20 19.30 17.63
N ALA A 35 -2.53 18.77 18.63
CA ALA A 35 -2.56 19.28 19.99
C ALA A 35 -1.13 19.51 20.47
N VAL A 36 -0.85 20.68 21.03
CA VAL A 36 0.47 21.08 21.52
C VAL A 36 0.35 21.53 22.97
N LEU A 37 1.25 21.05 23.79
CA LEU A 37 1.42 21.50 25.16
C LEU A 37 2.34 22.72 25.20
N SER A 38 1.80 23.86 25.63
CA SER A 38 2.56 25.08 25.86
C SER A 38 3.41 25.01 27.11
N ASP A 39 4.39 25.92 27.26
CA ASP A 39 5.29 25.94 28.40
C ASP A 39 4.55 26.22 29.73
N ASP A 40 3.35 26.83 29.69
CA ASP A 40 2.44 27.01 30.83
C ASP A 40 1.50 25.81 31.08
N ALA A 41 1.83 24.66 30.50
CA ALA A 41 1.10 23.41 30.62
C ALA A 41 -0.37 23.47 30.16
N ARG A 42 -0.70 24.34 29.21
CA ARG A 42 -2.00 24.32 28.51
C ARG A 42 -1.95 23.42 27.31
N LEU A 43 -3.00 22.64 27.16
CA LEU A 43 -3.18 21.76 26.01
C LEU A 43 -4.01 22.46 24.93
N ASN A 44 -3.32 23.05 23.96
CA ASN A 44 -3.93 23.80 22.87
C ASN A 44 -4.15 22.89 21.66
N ARG A 45 -5.36 22.91 21.06
CA ARG A 45 -5.75 22.05 19.95
C ARG A 45 -6.25 22.88 18.76
N ARG A 46 -5.89 22.44 17.53
CA ARG A 46 -6.45 22.90 16.25
C ARG A 46 -6.88 21.70 15.41
N ARG A 47 -8.00 21.82 14.74
CA ARG A 47 -8.54 20.80 13.84
C ARG A 47 -9.16 21.48 12.63
N ALA A 48 -9.10 20.82 11.46
CA ALA A 48 -9.71 21.27 10.23
C ALA A 48 -10.24 20.09 9.43
N VAL A 49 -11.34 20.29 8.73
CA VAL A 49 -11.88 19.34 7.75
C VAL A 49 -11.15 19.54 6.42
N GLY A 50 -10.80 18.44 5.74
CA GLY A 50 -10.06 18.44 4.49
C GLY A 50 -8.56 18.22 4.65
N LYS A 51 -7.81 18.58 3.62
CA LYS A 51 -6.36 18.37 3.51
C LYS A 51 -5.57 19.17 4.56
N VAL A 52 -4.30 18.82 4.77
CA VAL A 52 -3.39 19.47 5.73
C VAL A 52 -3.28 20.98 5.51
N ALA A 53 -3.43 21.44 4.26
CA ALA A 53 -3.47 22.87 3.94
C ALA A 53 -4.59 23.64 4.68
N ALA A 54 -5.72 22.99 4.96
CA ALA A 54 -6.80 23.63 5.74
C ALA A 54 -6.41 23.81 7.23
N LEU A 55 -5.70 22.83 7.79
CA LEU A 55 -5.13 22.96 9.13
C LEU A 55 -4.06 24.07 9.18
N GLU A 56 -3.17 24.13 8.19
CA GLU A 56 -2.14 25.14 8.05
C GLU A 56 -2.73 26.56 8.05
N ALA A 57 -3.74 26.80 7.21
CA ALA A 57 -4.45 28.10 7.18
C ALA A 57 -5.06 28.49 8.55
N SER A 58 -5.54 27.50 9.32
CA SER A 58 -6.03 27.72 10.68
C SER A 58 -4.92 28.05 11.66
N LEU A 59 -3.71 27.49 11.49
CA LEU A 59 -2.54 27.75 12.31
C LEU A 59 -1.90 29.11 12.00
N ASP A 60 -1.95 29.57 10.75
CA ASP A 60 -1.49 30.91 10.36
C ASP A 60 -2.29 32.00 11.06
N ALA A 61 -3.60 31.77 11.29
CA ALA A 61 -4.48 32.67 12.03
C ALA A 61 -4.29 32.63 13.55
N GLY A 62 -3.71 31.54 14.10
CA GLY A 62 -3.47 31.35 15.52
C GLY A 62 -2.48 30.21 15.78
N PRO A 63 -1.17 30.49 15.75
CA PRO A 63 -0.14 29.50 15.91
C PRO A 63 -0.18 28.81 17.28
N LEU A 64 0.30 27.59 17.35
CA LEU A 64 0.47 26.84 18.59
C LEU A 64 1.95 26.85 18.98
N GLU A 65 2.22 27.19 20.22
CA GLU A 65 3.58 27.22 20.76
C GLU A 65 3.74 26.14 21.82
N GLY A 66 4.82 25.38 21.75
CA GLY A 66 5.17 24.34 22.71
C GLY A 66 6.19 23.36 22.20
N ARG A 67 6.69 22.52 23.10
CA ARG A 67 7.80 21.59 22.87
C ARG A 67 7.37 20.13 22.83
N VAL A 68 6.12 19.87 23.13
CA VAL A 68 5.49 18.54 23.11
C VAL A 68 4.18 18.64 22.37
N GLY A 69 3.95 17.76 21.40
CA GLY A 69 2.70 17.77 20.65
C GLY A 69 2.47 16.49 19.87
N ILE A 70 1.20 16.26 19.54
CA ILE A 70 0.71 15.15 18.74
C ILE A 70 -0.17 15.67 17.62
N ALA A 71 -0.11 15.05 16.46
CA ALA A 71 -0.84 15.46 15.27
C ALA A 71 -1.32 14.26 14.47
N HIS A 72 -2.34 14.47 13.64
CA HIS A 72 -3.03 13.40 12.94
C HIS A 72 -3.63 13.88 11.62
N THR A 73 -3.53 13.03 10.58
CA THR A 73 -4.37 13.08 9.38
C THR A 73 -5.35 11.93 9.42
N ARG A 74 -6.63 12.21 9.20
CA ARG A 74 -7.69 11.23 9.36
C ARG A 74 -8.21 10.72 8.02
N TRP A 75 -8.39 9.41 7.98
CA TRP A 75 -9.26 8.68 7.07
C TRP A 75 -10.49 8.21 7.87
N ALA A 76 -11.67 8.67 7.51
CA ALA A 76 -12.88 8.43 8.31
C ALA A 76 -13.33 6.97 8.21
N THR A 77 -13.26 6.23 9.32
CA THR A 77 -13.84 4.90 9.49
C THR A 77 -15.17 4.99 10.27
N HIS A 78 -15.18 5.69 11.40
CA HIS A 78 -16.33 5.92 12.25
C HIS A 78 -16.68 7.42 12.31
N GLY A 79 -17.91 7.78 11.98
CA GLY A 79 -18.38 9.17 11.97
C GLY A 79 -17.93 9.96 10.73
N ARG A 80 -18.77 10.92 10.30
CA ARG A 80 -18.53 11.75 9.11
C ARG A 80 -17.27 12.62 9.27
N PRO A 81 -16.63 13.06 8.16
CA PRO A 81 -15.54 14.03 8.22
C PRO A 81 -16.07 15.40 8.64
N THR A 82 -16.07 15.65 9.95
CA THR A 82 -16.43 16.92 10.59
C THR A 82 -15.31 17.32 11.54
N GLU A 83 -15.25 18.60 11.94
CA GLU A 83 -14.26 19.06 12.90
C GLU A 83 -14.41 18.33 14.26
N GLN A 84 -15.62 18.02 14.67
CA GLN A 84 -15.91 17.26 15.90
C GLN A 84 -15.29 15.86 15.90
N ASN A 85 -15.29 15.20 14.72
CA ASN A 85 -14.75 13.86 14.54
C ASN A 85 -13.26 13.86 14.14
N ALA A 86 -12.64 15.03 13.94
CA ALA A 86 -11.21 15.14 13.66
C ALA A 86 -10.38 14.92 14.92
N HIS A 87 -9.24 14.24 14.78
CA HIS A 87 -8.25 14.08 15.86
C HIS A 87 -7.39 15.35 16.01
N PRO A 88 -6.75 15.55 17.17
CA PRO A 88 -6.78 14.76 18.39
C PRO A 88 -8.11 14.84 19.14
N HIS A 89 -8.54 13.73 19.76
CA HIS A 89 -9.62 13.72 20.75
C HIS A 89 -9.11 14.07 22.13
N GLN A 90 -9.96 14.64 22.95
CA GLN A 90 -9.63 15.09 24.31
C GLN A 90 -10.63 14.53 25.32
N SER A 91 -10.17 14.27 26.55
CA SER A 91 -11.01 14.14 27.73
C SER A 91 -10.78 15.33 28.64
N GLY A 92 -11.77 16.20 28.70
CA GLY A 92 -11.62 17.52 29.33
C GLY A 92 -10.53 18.38 28.64
N GLU A 93 -9.83 19.20 29.44
CA GLU A 93 -8.74 20.06 28.97
C GLU A 93 -7.35 19.51 29.32
N SER A 94 -7.28 18.24 29.77
CA SER A 94 -6.05 17.71 30.38
C SER A 94 -5.36 16.65 29.54
N LEU A 95 -6.08 15.89 28.75
CA LEU A 95 -5.57 14.76 28.00
C LEU A 95 -5.93 14.87 26.52
N ALA A 96 -4.98 14.59 25.63
CA ALA A 96 -5.23 14.43 24.20
C ALA A 96 -4.66 13.10 23.70
N VAL A 97 -5.37 12.49 22.74
CA VAL A 97 -4.98 11.26 22.07
C VAL A 97 -5.23 11.36 20.56
N VAL A 98 -4.31 10.76 19.80
CA VAL A 98 -4.50 10.42 18.39
C VAL A 98 -4.44 8.91 18.23
N HIS A 99 -5.20 8.37 17.29
CA HIS A 99 -5.40 6.94 17.10
C HIS A 99 -5.48 6.58 15.63
N ASN A 100 -4.72 5.58 15.23
CA ASN A 100 -4.86 4.83 13.99
C ASN A 100 -5.34 3.43 14.33
N GLY A 101 -6.44 3.00 13.77
CA GLY A 101 -7.00 1.67 14.03
C GLY A 101 -8.51 1.68 14.15
N ILE A 102 -9.05 0.59 14.67
CA ILE A 102 -10.47 0.41 15.02
C ILE A 102 -10.55 -0.31 16.37
N ILE A 103 -11.36 0.22 17.28
CA ILE A 103 -11.65 -0.40 18.56
C ILE A 103 -13.00 -1.13 18.48
N GLU A 104 -12.94 -2.44 18.40
CA GLU A 104 -14.12 -3.29 18.17
C GLU A 104 -15.12 -3.26 19.32
N ASN A 105 -14.63 -3.19 20.56
CA ASN A 105 -15.48 -3.14 21.76
C ASN A 105 -15.87 -1.71 22.20
N HIS A 106 -15.73 -0.71 21.30
CA HIS A 106 -15.95 0.70 21.63
C HIS A 106 -17.37 1.01 22.16
N GLU A 107 -18.42 0.36 21.65
CA GLU A 107 -19.79 0.57 22.11
C GLU A 107 -19.99 0.13 23.58
N THR A 108 -19.41 -1.01 23.95
CA THR A 108 -19.47 -1.53 25.33
C THR A 108 -18.74 -0.59 26.29
N LEU A 109 -17.52 -0.18 25.91
CA LEU A 109 -16.72 0.76 26.71
C LEU A 109 -17.39 2.15 26.81
N LYS A 110 -18.02 2.60 25.73
CA LYS A 110 -18.78 3.86 25.71
C LYS A 110 -19.92 3.84 26.73
N ALA A 111 -20.76 2.80 26.70
CA ALA A 111 -21.87 2.67 27.64
C ALA A 111 -21.41 2.63 29.11
N GLU A 112 -20.28 1.96 29.39
CA GLU A 112 -19.67 1.95 30.73
C GLU A 112 -19.22 3.36 31.15
N LEU A 113 -18.49 4.07 30.29
CA LEU A 113 -17.97 5.41 30.58
C LEU A 113 -19.11 6.44 30.72
N GLU A 114 -20.15 6.37 29.90
CA GLU A 114 -21.35 7.21 30.05
C GLU A 114 -22.02 6.99 31.42
N SER A 115 -22.09 5.76 31.90
CA SER A 115 -22.62 5.44 33.25
C SER A 115 -21.78 6.04 34.37
N GLN A 116 -20.50 6.34 34.11
CA GLN A 116 -19.56 7.00 35.01
C GLN A 116 -19.54 8.53 34.86
N GLY A 117 -20.39 9.09 33.99
CA GLY A 117 -20.58 10.52 33.80
C GLY A 117 -19.67 11.16 32.73
N TYR A 118 -18.98 10.37 31.90
CA TYR A 118 -18.25 10.90 30.74
C TYR A 118 -19.23 11.30 29.64
N VAL A 119 -19.01 12.46 29.03
CA VAL A 119 -19.86 13.02 27.99
C VAL A 119 -19.16 12.91 26.64
N PHE A 120 -19.77 12.20 25.72
CA PHE A 120 -19.27 12.02 24.36
C PHE A 120 -19.77 13.12 23.42
N THR A 121 -18.89 13.67 22.63
CA THR A 121 -19.15 14.76 21.71
C THR A 121 -18.95 14.39 20.25
N SER A 122 -18.22 13.30 19.98
CA SER A 122 -17.95 12.80 18.64
C SER A 122 -18.64 11.45 18.36
N GLN A 123 -18.54 11.02 17.14
CA GLN A 123 -19.05 9.73 16.65
C GLN A 123 -17.92 8.70 16.46
N THR A 124 -16.72 8.99 16.97
CA THR A 124 -15.54 8.15 16.75
C THR A 124 -15.34 7.16 17.89
N ASP A 125 -14.81 6.00 17.58
CA ASP A 125 -14.30 5.03 18.54
C ASP A 125 -13.14 5.59 19.38
N THR A 126 -12.38 6.53 18.84
CA THR A 126 -11.22 7.17 19.52
C THR A 126 -11.60 8.00 20.75
N GLU A 127 -12.78 8.63 20.78
CA GLU A 127 -13.19 9.39 21.98
C GLU A 127 -13.36 8.47 23.19
N VAL A 128 -13.72 7.20 22.96
CA VAL A 128 -13.75 6.17 24.00
C VAL A 128 -12.36 5.99 24.62
N ILE A 129 -11.31 5.94 23.78
CA ILE A 129 -9.92 5.84 24.26
C ILE A 129 -9.57 7.07 25.12
N ALA A 130 -9.94 8.28 24.69
CA ALA A 130 -9.63 9.50 25.43
C ALA A 130 -10.24 9.46 26.85
N HIS A 131 -11.49 9.07 26.98
CA HIS A 131 -12.16 8.97 28.27
C HIS A 131 -11.65 7.81 29.12
N LEU A 132 -11.37 6.66 28.50
CA LEU A 132 -10.75 5.53 29.18
C LEU A 132 -9.39 5.89 29.77
N LEU A 133 -8.52 6.54 28.98
CA LEU A 133 -7.22 7.02 29.44
C LEU A 133 -7.34 8.03 30.59
N ALA A 134 -8.31 8.94 30.53
CA ALA A 134 -8.56 9.89 31.60
C ALA A 134 -9.01 9.18 32.90
N ARG A 135 -9.84 8.16 32.78
CA ARG A 135 -10.24 7.32 33.93
C ARG A 135 -9.03 6.65 34.58
N GLU A 136 -8.19 6.00 33.77
CA GLU A 136 -7.02 5.29 34.29
C GLU A 136 -5.97 6.27 34.81
N PHE A 137 -5.80 7.46 34.18
CA PHE A 137 -4.91 8.49 34.69
C PHE A 137 -5.38 9.03 36.06
N ASN A 138 -6.67 9.21 36.27
CA ASN A 138 -7.20 9.63 37.57
C ASN A 138 -6.91 8.61 38.67
N ARG A 139 -6.75 7.33 38.34
CA ARG A 139 -6.43 6.25 39.29
C ARG A 139 -4.93 6.13 39.56
N THR A 140 -4.10 6.29 38.53
CA THR A 140 -2.65 6.03 38.58
C THR A 140 -1.81 7.27 38.82
N GLN A 141 -2.29 8.45 38.40
CA GLN A 141 -1.56 9.72 38.34
C GLN A 141 -0.24 9.63 37.52
N ASP A 142 -0.13 8.59 36.67
CA ASP A 142 1.01 8.36 35.78
C ASP A 142 0.50 7.99 34.39
N LEU A 143 0.99 8.73 33.35
CA LEU A 143 0.49 8.56 31.99
C LEU A 143 0.93 7.22 31.38
N LEU A 144 2.15 6.77 31.67
CA LEU A 144 2.63 5.48 31.18
C LEU A 144 1.77 4.34 31.74
N GLU A 145 1.53 4.35 33.04
CA GLU A 145 0.72 3.32 33.69
C GLU A 145 -0.75 3.41 33.27
N ALA A 146 -1.29 4.62 33.07
CA ALA A 146 -2.65 4.80 32.57
C ALA A 146 -2.81 4.21 31.15
N VAL A 147 -1.83 4.42 30.25
CA VAL A 147 -1.85 3.84 28.90
C VAL A 147 -1.73 2.32 29.00
N ARG A 148 -0.82 1.79 29.81
CA ARG A 148 -0.63 0.34 29.99
C ARG A 148 -1.91 -0.35 30.48
N GLN A 149 -2.64 0.25 31.42
CA GLN A 149 -3.91 -0.28 31.89
C GLN A 149 -5.02 -0.14 30.86
N ALA A 150 -5.12 1.01 30.19
CA ALA A 150 -6.15 1.23 29.19
C ALA A 150 -6.05 0.26 28.01
N VAL A 151 -4.84 -0.03 27.49
CA VAL A 151 -4.67 -0.93 26.33
C VAL A 151 -5.04 -2.38 26.61
N THR A 152 -5.06 -2.82 27.87
CA THR A 152 -5.54 -4.16 28.24
C THR A 152 -7.06 -4.31 28.11
N LEU A 153 -7.79 -3.20 28.06
CA LEU A 153 -9.25 -3.16 27.95
C LEU A 153 -9.73 -2.96 26.51
N LEU A 154 -8.80 -2.67 25.59
CA LEU A 154 -9.12 -2.43 24.18
C LEU A 154 -9.05 -3.72 23.35
N ASP A 155 -10.14 -4.02 22.65
CA ASP A 155 -10.18 -5.05 21.62
C ASP A 155 -10.07 -4.38 20.25
N GLY A 156 -9.25 -4.96 19.34
CA GLY A 156 -9.01 -4.44 18.01
C GLY A 156 -7.58 -3.97 17.78
N ALA A 157 -7.38 -3.23 16.69
CA ALA A 157 -6.07 -2.72 16.27
C ALA A 157 -5.92 -1.24 16.62
N TYR A 158 -4.74 -0.86 17.13
CA TYR A 158 -4.45 0.54 17.45
C TYR A 158 -2.97 0.88 17.32
N ALA A 159 -2.70 2.13 16.92
CA ALA A 159 -1.50 2.89 17.21
C ALA A 159 -1.93 4.18 17.89
N LEU A 160 -1.38 4.47 19.05
CA LEU A 160 -1.75 5.61 19.88
C LEU A 160 -0.56 6.54 20.10
N ALA A 161 -0.84 7.86 20.16
CA ALA A 161 0.05 8.81 20.83
C ALA A 161 -0.78 9.67 21.78
N VAL A 162 -0.35 9.74 23.03
CA VAL A 162 -1.09 10.34 24.15
C VAL A 162 -0.21 11.35 24.87
N THR A 163 -0.79 12.47 25.23
CA THR A 163 -0.15 13.50 26.08
C THR A 163 -1.09 14.01 27.15
N HIS A 164 -0.53 14.43 28.29
CA HIS A 164 -1.31 14.93 29.43
C HIS A 164 -0.68 16.18 30.04
N ARG A 165 -1.48 17.21 30.36
CA ARG A 165 -1.00 18.49 30.83
C ARG A 165 -0.24 18.44 32.18
N SER A 166 -0.52 17.44 33.02
CA SER A 166 0.21 17.29 34.31
C SER A 166 1.60 16.67 34.13
N GLN A 167 1.90 16.11 32.96
CA GLN A 167 3.20 15.57 32.56
C GLN A 167 3.65 16.19 31.22
N PRO A 168 3.93 17.53 31.20
CA PRO A 168 4.02 18.30 29.96
C PRO A 168 5.27 18.01 29.10
N SER A 169 6.21 17.21 29.60
CA SER A 169 7.42 16.80 28.87
C SER A 169 7.32 15.42 28.23
N LEU A 170 6.13 14.78 28.24
CA LEU A 170 5.96 13.37 27.97
C LEU A 170 4.93 13.10 26.86
N ILE A 171 5.27 12.18 25.96
CA ILE A 171 4.31 11.44 25.11
C ILE A 171 4.45 9.96 25.41
N VAL A 172 3.33 9.27 25.52
CA VAL A 172 3.27 7.80 25.58
C VAL A 172 2.62 7.30 24.29
N GLY A 173 3.30 6.40 23.60
CA GLY A 173 2.78 5.68 22.43
C GLY A 173 2.44 4.22 22.79
N ALA A 174 1.49 3.62 22.08
CA ALA A 174 1.19 2.21 22.21
C ALA A 174 0.84 1.64 20.83
N ARG A 175 1.17 0.37 20.61
CA ARG A 175 0.94 -0.29 19.33
C ARG A 175 0.36 -1.69 19.48
N LYS A 176 -0.70 -1.99 18.70
CA LYS A 176 -1.21 -3.34 18.44
C LYS A 176 -1.89 -3.34 17.06
N GLY A 177 -1.40 -4.13 16.12
CA GLY A 177 -1.98 -4.23 14.76
C GLY A 177 -1.63 -3.07 13.81
N SER A 178 -1.70 -1.81 14.26
CA SER A 178 -1.36 -0.64 13.44
C SER A 178 0.11 -0.22 13.61
N PRO A 179 0.81 0.27 12.54
CA PRO A 179 2.22 0.63 12.63
C PRO A 179 2.46 1.88 13.48
N LEU A 180 3.55 1.84 14.26
CA LEU A 180 4.09 2.97 15.02
C LEU A 180 5.61 2.82 15.15
N VAL A 181 6.35 3.88 14.86
CA VAL A 181 7.81 3.94 14.97
C VAL A 181 8.25 5.10 15.83
N VAL A 182 9.41 4.97 16.45
CA VAL A 182 10.07 6.06 17.17
C VAL A 182 11.21 6.59 16.33
N GLY A 183 11.23 7.91 16.10
CA GLY A 183 12.37 8.61 15.53
C GLY A 183 13.32 9.08 16.65
N VAL A 184 14.61 8.77 16.52
CA VAL A 184 15.65 9.13 17.49
C VAL A 184 16.46 10.28 16.93
N GLY A 185 16.21 11.50 17.43
CA GLY A 185 16.95 12.72 17.09
C GLY A 185 18.10 13.02 18.07
N ILE A 186 18.71 14.18 17.93
CA ILE A 186 19.75 14.69 18.84
C ILE A 186 19.07 15.53 19.91
N GLY A 187 18.89 14.95 21.11
CA GLY A 187 18.15 15.60 22.19
C GLY A 187 16.63 15.72 21.97
N GLU A 188 16.13 15.12 20.92
CA GLU A 188 14.71 15.13 20.51
C GLU A 188 14.25 13.69 20.23
N SER A 189 12.98 13.41 20.47
CA SER A 189 12.38 12.11 20.17
C SER A 189 11.02 12.30 19.53
N PHE A 190 10.70 11.42 18.58
CA PHE A 190 9.52 11.52 17.74
C PHE A 190 8.75 10.21 17.70
N LEU A 191 7.46 10.30 17.41
CA LEU A 191 6.59 9.18 17.06
C LEU A 191 5.98 9.41 15.68
N ALA A 192 5.87 8.36 14.87
CA ALA A 192 5.09 8.43 13.64
C ALA A 192 4.52 7.06 13.26
N SER A 193 3.44 7.07 12.49
CA SER A 193 2.89 5.87 11.87
C SER A 193 3.70 5.40 10.65
N ASP A 194 4.61 6.24 10.15
CA ASP A 194 5.51 5.94 9.03
C ASP A 194 6.81 6.74 9.16
N PRO A 195 7.99 6.11 8.95
CA PRO A 195 9.29 6.81 8.98
C PRO A 195 9.36 8.04 8.07
N LEU A 196 8.68 8.02 6.92
CA LEU A 196 8.67 9.13 5.95
C LEU A 196 8.27 10.48 6.56
N ALA A 197 7.39 10.46 7.57
CA ALA A 197 6.97 11.67 8.29
C ALA A 197 8.13 12.38 8.98
N LEU A 198 9.14 11.62 9.40
CA LEU A 198 10.21 12.09 10.29
C LEU A 198 11.55 12.25 9.59
N LEU A 199 11.69 11.87 8.33
CA LEU A 199 12.95 11.98 7.57
C LEU A 199 13.57 13.40 7.59
N PRO A 200 12.80 14.51 7.61
CA PRO A 200 13.37 15.84 7.76
C PRO A 200 14.09 16.11 9.10
N VAL A 201 13.82 15.30 10.12
CA VAL A 201 14.33 15.52 11.47
C VAL A 201 15.21 14.39 11.99
N THR A 202 15.09 13.18 11.44
CA THR A 202 15.95 12.02 11.76
C THR A 202 15.86 10.92 10.72
N ASP A 203 16.96 10.21 10.52
CA ASP A 203 17.06 8.97 9.74
C ASP A 203 17.17 7.70 10.62
N ARG A 204 17.11 7.86 11.96
CA ARG A 204 17.30 6.80 12.94
C ARG A 204 15.97 6.41 13.58
N PHE A 205 15.58 5.13 13.45
CA PHE A 205 14.27 4.64 13.86
C PHE A 205 14.34 3.39 14.75
N ILE A 206 13.44 3.34 15.73
CA ILE A 206 13.11 2.14 16.49
C ILE A 206 11.73 1.67 16.01
N TYR A 207 11.66 0.46 15.48
CA TYR A 207 10.40 -0.17 15.08
C TYR A 207 9.80 -0.89 16.27
N LEU A 208 8.60 -0.44 16.70
CA LEU A 208 7.90 -1.07 17.81
C LEU A 208 7.34 -2.44 17.40
N GLN A 209 7.29 -3.36 18.33
CA GLN A 209 6.69 -4.69 18.17
C GLN A 209 5.23 -4.70 18.65
N GLU A 210 4.52 -5.79 18.38
CA GLU A 210 3.13 -5.97 18.83
C GLU A 210 3.04 -5.92 20.36
N GLY A 211 2.15 -5.06 20.86
CA GLY A 211 1.95 -4.85 22.29
C GLY A 211 2.95 -3.90 22.96
N ASP A 212 3.91 -3.35 22.22
CA ASP A 212 4.85 -2.38 22.78
C ASP A 212 4.14 -1.09 23.21
N VAL A 213 4.50 -0.60 24.40
CA VAL A 213 4.19 0.73 24.91
C VAL A 213 5.50 1.50 25.03
N VAL A 214 5.56 2.69 24.46
CA VAL A 214 6.77 3.52 24.46
C VAL A 214 6.57 4.83 25.18
N ARG A 215 7.54 5.21 25.96
CA ARG A 215 7.64 6.50 26.64
C ARG A 215 8.75 7.32 25.97
N ILE A 216 8.39 8.50 25.46
CA ILE A 216 9.35 9.50 25.00
C ILE A 216 9.18 10.76 25.83
N ALA A 217 10.26 11.19 26.47
CA ALA A 217 10.25 12.34 27.37
C ALA A 217 11.43 13.25 27.07
N ARG A 218 11.24 14.56 27.29
CA ARG A 218 12.27 15.56 27.05
C ARG A 218 13.47 15.34 27.98
N GLY A 219 14.66 15.27 27.36
CA GLY A 219 15.91 15.09 28.11
C GLY A 219 16.15 13.68 28.66
N GLU A 220 15.30 12.72 28.30
CA GLU A 220 15.42 11.34 28.73
C GLU A 220 15.56 10.38 27.55
N PRO A 221 16.22 9.23 27.72
CA PRO A 221 16.25 8.18 26.72
C PRO A 221 14.84 7.62 26.42
N VAL A 222 14.64 7.15 25.19
CA VAL A 222 13.42 6.41 24.82
C VAL A 222 13.35 5.13 25.66
N ALA A 223 12.21 4.87 26.27
CA ALA A 223 11.95 3.64 27.01
C ALA A 223 10.78 2.86 26.36
N VAL A 224 11.03 1.61 26.00
CA VAL A 224 10.04 0.72 25.39
C VAL A 224 9.70 -0.39 26.39
N PHE A 225 8.41 -0.70 26.54
CA PHE A 225 7.90 -1.75 27.41
C PHE A 225 7.09 -2.72 26.57
N ASP A 226 7.29 -3.99 26.75
CA ASP A 226 6.50 -5.03 26.07
C ASP A 226 5.10 -5.22 26.67
N ALA A 227 4.34 -6.16 26.11
CA ALA A 227 2.99 -6.47 26.57
C ALA A 227 2.94 -6.98 28.04
N ALA A 228 4.06 -7.54 28.57
CA ALA A 228 4.17 -7.93 29.97
C ALA A 228 4.56 -6.75 30.88
N GLY A 229 4.95 -5.62 30.28
CA GLY A 229 5.37 -4.41 30.96
C GLY A 229 6.84 -4.39 31.35
N GLU A 230 7.62 -5.29 30.80
CA GLU A 230 9.07 -5.36 31.00
C GLU A 230 9.77 -4.38 30.05
N CYS A 231 10.76 -3.64 30.57
CA CYS A 231 11.55 -2.71 29.77
C CYS A 231 12.39 -3.47 28.77
N GLN A 232 12.28 -3.13 27.50
CA GLN A 232 12.94 -3.81 26.38
C GLN A 232 13.90 -2.86 25.66
N GLU A 233 15.07 -3.38 25.32
CA GLU A 233 15.99 -2.69 24.42
C GLU A 233 15.62 -3.07 22.97
N ARG A 234 15.27 -2.06 22.15
CA ARG A 234 14.94 -2.22 20.74
C ARG A 234 16.08 -1.65 19.89
N SER A 235 16.45 -2.35 18.82
CA SER A 235 17.51 -1.90 17.91
C SER A 235 17.12 -0.60 17.18
N VAL A 236 18.09 0.29 17.04
CA VAL A 236 17.97 1.49 16.21
C VAL A 236 18.41 1.14 14.79
N HIS A 237 17.57 1.42 13.81
CA HIS A 237 17.83 1.19 12.39
C HIS A 237 18.01 2.54 11.68
N THR A 238 18.98 2.64 10.78
CA THR A 238 19.16 3.81 9.92
C THR A 238 18.36 3.62 8.63
N TYR A 239 17.63 4.65 8.22
CA TYR A 239 16.86 4.64 6.98
C TYR A 239 17.76 5.06 5.81
N GLU A 240 18.03 4.15 4.89
CA GLU A 240 19.02 4.34 3.82
C GLU A 240 18.50 5.07 2.56
N HIS A 241 17.22 5.43 2.50
CA HIS A 241 16.62 6.08 1.33
C HIS A 241 16.59 7.60 1.50
N GLY A 242 17.18 8.33 0.56
CA GLY A 242 17.29 9.79 0.63
C GLY A 242 15.96 10.54 0.46
N ASP A 243 15.98 11.81 0.81
CA ASP A 243 14.87 12.80 0.82
C ASP A 243 14.23 13.06 -0.59
N GLY A 244 14.85 12.61 -1.69
CA GLY A 244 14.46 12.93 -3.07
C GLY A 244 13.13 12.37 -3.55
N ALA A 245 12.47 11.53 -2.75
CA ALA A 245 11.26 10.82 -3.15
C ALA A 245 9.96 11.63 -3.07
N ALA A 246 9.96 12.75 -2.38
CA ALA A 246 8.76 13.54 -2.09
C ALA A 246 8.47 14.64 -3.14
N THR A 247 9.26 14.74 -4.22
CA THR A 247 9.10 15.76 -5.25
C THR A 247 8.51 15.18 -6.52
N LYS A 248 7.75 15.99 -7.26
CA LYS A 248 7.15 15.58 -8.55
C LYS A 248 8.14 15.66 -9.72
N ASP A 249 9.35 16.16 -9.53
CA ASP A 249 10.43 16.27 -10.51
C ASP A 249 9.99 16.83 -11.88
N GLY A 250 9.11 17.84 -11.85
CA GLY A 250 8.55 18.49 -13.04
C GLY A 250 7.32 17.82 -13.63
N TYR A 251 6.92 16.65 -13.17
CA TYR A 251 5.67 16.00 -13.56
C TYR A 251 4.46 16.67 -12.92
N ARG A 252 3.33 16.64 -13.61
CA ARG A 252 2.07 17.22 -13.12
C ARG A 252 1.54 16.48 -11.87
N HIS A 253 1.67 15.15 -11.83
CA HIS A 253 1.19 14.28 -10.76
C HIS A 253 2.26 13.25 -10.36
N PHE A 254 2.21 12.76 -9.12
CA PHE A 254 3.08 11.67 -8.66
C PHE A 254 2.86 10.41 -9.49
N MET A 255 1.62 10.03 -9.77
CA MET A 255 1.34 8.85 -10.59
C MET A 255 2.02 8.91 -11.95
N LEU A 256 2.02 10.05 -12.65
CA LEU A 256 2.70 10.17 -13.93
C LEU A 256 4.22 10.00 -13.80
N LYS A 257 4.83 10.63 -12.79
CA LYS A 257 6.24 10.43 -12.43
C LYS A 257 6.53 8.96 -12.21
N GLU A 258 5.75 8.29 -11.38
CA GLU A 258 5.90 6.88 -11.01
C GLU A 258 5.72 5.93 -12.21
N ILE A 259 4.85 6.27 -13.16
CA ILE A 259 4.75 5.55 -14.44
C ILE A 259 6.04 5.69 -15.24
N HIS A 260 6.61 6.90 -15.33
CA HIS A 260 7.84 7.18 -16.09
C HIS A 260 9.12 6.68 -15.38
N GLU A 261 9.10 6.41 -14.09
CA GLU A 261 10.21 5.82 -13.34
C GLU A 261 10.38 4.30 -13.59
N GLN A 262 9.40 3.63 -14.19
CA GLN A 262 9.40 2.17 -14.30
C GLN A 262 10.62 1.56 -15.02
N PRO A 263 11.23 2.17 -16.05
CA PRO A 263 12.47 1.63 -16.61
C PRO A 263 13.60 1.51 -15.57
N GLN A 264 13.79 2.56 -14.77
CA GLN A 264 14.80 2.61 -13.71
C GLN A 264 14.45 1.66 -12.57
N VAL A 265 13.18 1.60 -12.18
CA VAL A 265 12.68 0.68 -11.14
C VAL A 265 12.89 -0.78 -11.53
N VAL A 266 12.59 -1.15 -12.77
CA VAL A 266 12.82 -2.51 -13.26
C VAL A 266 14.32 -2.83 -13.30
N ALA A 267 15.17 -1.90 -13.73
CA ALA A 267 16.62 -2.09 -13.71
C ALA A 267 17.13 -2.31 -12.26
N ALA A 268 16.69 -1.49 -11.31
CA ALA A 268 17.04 -1.62 -9.89
C ALA A 268 16.53 -2.94 -9.28
N ALA A 269 15.31 -3.35 -9.65
CA ALA A 269 14.75 -4.64 -9.21
C ALA A 269 15.55 -5.86 -9.72
N LEU A 270 16.33 -5.72 -10.78
CA LEU A 270 17.17 -6.78 -11.34
C LEU A 270 18.63 -6.72 -10.87
N GLU A 271 19.08 -5.59 -10.34
CA GLU A 271 20.46 -5.37 -9.96
C GLU A 271 20.90 -6.35 -8.85
N GLY A 272 22.03 -7.04 -9.09
CA GLY A 272 22.57 -8.03 -8.15
C GLY A 272 21.77 -9.35 -8.03
N ARG A 273 20.71 -9.53 -8.85
CA ARG A 273 19.80 -10.68 -8.75
C ARG A 273 19.86 -11.64 -9.94
N LEU A 274 20.58 -11.27 -10.98
CA LEU A 274 20.78 -12.06 -12.18
C LEU A 274 22.27 -12.33 -12.41
N SER A 275 22.61 -13.60 -12.61
CA SER A 275 23.84 -13.98 -13.30
C SER A 275 23.65 -13.84 -14.81
N GLU A 276 24.66 -14.20 -15.59
CA GLU A 276 24.56 -14.16 -17.07
C GLU A 276 23.37 -14.97 -17.61
N ARG A 277 23.02 -16.10 -16.98
CA ARG A 277 22.05 -17.08 -17.51
C ARG A 277 20.95 -17.49 -16.53
N ARG A 278 20.96 -17.01 -15.28
CA ARG A 278 20.01 -17.48 -14.25
C ARG A 278 19.72 -16.42 -13.19
N ALA A 279 18.55 -16.54 -12.55
CA ALA A 279 18.23 -15.83 -11.33
C ALA A 279 19.03 -16.39 -10.15
N LEU A 280 19.43 -15.51 -9.21
CA LEU A 280 20.20 -15.86 -8.02
C LEU A 280 19.24 -16.14 -6.86
N ILE A 281 19.23 -17.39 -6.36
CA ILE A 281 18.36 -17.81 -5.25
C ILE A 281 18.73 -17.04 -3.96
N GLU A 282 20.00 -16.73 -3.79
CA GLU A 282 20.54 -16.03 -2.63
C GLU A 282 19.91 -14.64 -2.43
N SER A 283 19.32 -14.06 -3.48
CA SER A 283 18.61 -12.79 -3.40
C SER A 283 17.34 -12.82 -2.55
N PHE A 284 16.82 -14.01 -2.23
CA PHE A 284 15.65 -14.22 -1.38
C PHE A 284 15.98 -14.38 0.10
N GLY A 285 17.27 -14.51 0.45
CA GLY A 285 17.75 -14.71 1.81
C GLY A 285 18.64 -15.95 1.96
N SER A 286 19.33 -16.06 3.07
CA SER A 286 20.31 -17.14 3.33
C SER A 286 19.69 -18.54 3.35
N GLU A 287 18.44 -18.66 3.79
CA GLU A 287 17.72 -19.93 3.90
C GLU A 287 16.94 -20.30 2.60
N ALA A 288 17.03 -19.46 1.57
CA ALA A 288 16.19 -19.60 0.37
C ALA A 288 16.43 -20.96 -0.35
N GLU A 289 17.66 -21.41 -0.50
CA GLU A 289 17.95 -22.68 -1.17
C GLU A 289 17.41 -23.88 -0.38
N ALA A 290 17.53 -23.86 0.94
CA ALA A 290 17.01 -24.91 1.82
C ALA A 290 15.48 -25.00 1.77
N ILE A 291 14.79 -23.85 1.78
CA ILE A 291 13.32 -23.80 1.70
C ILE A 291 12.86 -24.16 0.28
N PHE A 292 13.42 -23.54 -0.76
CA PHE A 292 12.98 -23.74 -2.15
C PHE A 292 13.17 -25.16 -2.65
N SER A 293 14.17 -25.90 -2.17
CA SER A 293 14.35 -27.32 -2.51
C SER A 293 13.20 -28.22 -2.05
N GLN A 294 12.43 -27.79 -1.05
CA GLN A 294 11.26 -28.50 -0.53
C GLN A 294 9.95 -28.12 -1.22
N VAL A 295 9.96 -27.02 -2.01
CA VAL A 295 8.72 -26.49 -2.62
C VAL A 295 8.18 -27.42 -3.70
N ARG A 296 6.90 -27.77 -3.58
CA ARG A 296 6.11 -28.54 -4.55
C ARG A 296 4.89 -27.77 -5.02
N GLN A 297 4.49 -26.75 -4.29
CA GLN A 297 3.36 -25.87 -4.58
C GLN A 297 3.62 -24.49 -4.00
N VAL A 298 3.03 -23.46 -4.61
CA VAL A 298 3.08 -22.08 -4.11
C VAL A 298 1.67 -21.61 -3.78
N HIS A 299 1.52 -20.96 -2.62
CA HIS A 299 0.28 -20.30 -2.22
C HIS A 299 0.52 -18.80 -2.04
N ILE A 300 0.00 -18.00 -2.95
CA ILE A 300 0.16 -16.54 -2.98
C ILE A 300 -1.07 -15.89 -2.35
N VAL A 301 -0.86 -15.00 -1.39
CA VAL A 301 -1.94 -14.28 -0.70
C VAL A 301 -1.65 -12.78 -0.70
N ALA A 302 -2.60 -12.00 -1.22
CA ALA A 302 -2.44 -10.56 -1.40
C ALA A 302 -3.80 -9.83 -1.51
N CYS A 303 -3.76 -8.50 -1.60
CA CYS A 303 -4.93 -7.64 -1.83
C CYS A 303 -4.75 -6.78 -3.09
N GLY A 304 -5.85 -6.45 -3.77
CA GLY A 304 -5.92 -5.45 -4.85
C GLY A 304 -4.92 -5.70 -5.98
N THR A 305 -4.15 -4.68 -6.34
CA THR A 305 -3.10 -4.71 -7.37
C THR A 305 -2.09 -5.85 -7.14
N SER A 306 -1.66 -6.08 -5.89
CA SER A 306 -0.75 -7.19 -5.55
C SER A 306 -1.40 -8.56 -5.77
N TYR A 307 -2.70 -8.71 -5.54
CA TYR A 307 -3.43 -9.93 -5.89
C TYR A 307 -3.41 -10.19 -7.40
N HIS A 308 -3.59 -9.15 -8.24
CA HIS A 308 -3.47 -9.28 -9.70
C HIS A 308 -2.06 -9.71 -10.14
N ALA A 309 -1.01 -9.20 -9.48
CA ALA A 309 0.35 -9.68 -9.74
C ALA A 309 0.51 -11.17 -9.41
N GLY A 310 -0.06 -11.63 -8.29
CA GLY A 310 -0.11 -13.04 -7.92
C GLY A 310 -0.81 -13.90 -8.98
N LEU A 311 -1.93 -13.42 -9.55
CA LEU A 311 -2.64 -14.14 -10.62
C LEU A 311 -1.79 -14.30 -11.89
N VAL A 312 -0.96 -13.31 -12.25
CA VAL A 312 0.03 -13.47 -13.35
C VAL A 312 1.05 -14.53 -12.98
N ALA A 313 1.59 -14.48 -11.76
CA ALA A 313 2.61 -15.42 -11.30
C ALA A 313 2.12 -16.87 -11.31
N ARG A 314 0.83 -17.14 -11.10
CA ARG A 314 0.27 -18.47 -11.23
C ARG A 314 0.53 -19.07 -12.61
N TYR A 315 0.27 -18.31 -13.69
CA TYR A 315 0.55 -18.77 -15.06
C TYR A 315 2.04 -19.03 -15.27
N TRP A 316 2.91 -18.18 -14.73
CA TRP A 316 4.35 -18.34 -14.85
C TRP A 316 4.88 -19.57 -14.09
N LEU A 317 4.46 -19.75 -12.83
CA LEU A 317 4.87 -20.88 -12.00
C LEU A 317 4.45 -22.23 -12.63
N GLU A 318 3.21 -22.31 -13.14
CA GLU A 318 2.73 -23.50 -13.81
C GLU A 318 3.45 -23.75 -15.15
N LYS A 319 3.61 -22.71 -16.00
CA LYS A 319 4.20 -22.84 -17.33
C LYS A 319 5.71 -23.06 -17.30
N TYR A 320 6.44 -22.28 -16.50
CA TYR A 320 7.90 -22.26 -16.53
C TYR A 320 8.54 -23.05 -15.39
N ALA A 321 7.95 -23.07 -14.21
CA ALA A 321 8.52 -23.82 -13.09
C ALA A 321 7.88 -25.21 -12.92
N GLY A 322 6.78 -25.53 -13.59
CA GLY A 322 6.08 -26.80 -13.44
C GLY A 322 5.48 -27.02 -12.06
N ILE A 323 5.23 -25.93 -11.31
CA ILE A 323 4.77 -25.94 -9.92
C ILE A 323 3.32 -25.42 -9.89
N PRO A 324 2.37 -26.17 -9.31
CA PRO A 324 1.02 -25.67 -9.05
C PRO A 324 1.05 -24.43 -8.18
N ALA A 325 0.20 -23.45 -8.51
CA ALA A 325 0.09 -22.24 -7.72
C ALA A 325 -1.38 -21.86 -7.45
N GLN A 326 -1.66 -21.54 -6.20
CA GLN A 326 -2.94 -20.99 -5.75
C GLN A 326 -2.76 -19.52 -5.40
N VAL A 327 -3.77 -18.70 -5.72
CA VAL A 327 -3.74 -17.26 -5.42
C VAL A 327 -5.06 -16.88 -4.77
N GLU A 328 -4.99 -16.24 -3.60
CA GLU A 328 -6.16 -15.85 -2.84
C GLU A 328 -6.11 -14.40 -2.37
N VAL A 329 -7.28 -13.80 -2.22
CA VAL A 329 -7.43 -12.50 -1.54
C VAL A 329 -7.22 -12.69 -0.05
N ALA A 330 -6.41 -11.83 0.56
CA ALA A 330 -5.99 -12.01 1.95
C ALA A 330 -7.16 -11.95 2.95
N SER A 331 -8.16 -11.08 2.73
CA SER A 331 -9.36 -11.00 3.56
C SER A 331 -10.16 -12.30 3.58
N GLU A 332 -10.19 -13.04 2.47
CA GLU A 332 -10.91 -14.31 2.38
C GLU A 332 -10.10 -15.49 2.95
N TYR A 333 -8.77 -15.47 2.71
CA TYR A 333 -7.88 -16.51 3.18
C TYR A 333 -7.90 -16.64 4.71
N ARG A 334 -7.84 -15.54 5.44
CA ARG A 334 -7.68 -15.52 6.90
C ARG A 334 -8.87 -16.07 7.69
N TYR A 335 -10.06 -16.12 7.10
CA TYR A 335 -11.30 -16.53 7.79
C TYR A 335 -11.81 -17.92 7.40
N ARG A 336 -11.22 -18.57 6.40
CA ARG A 336 -11.63 -19.90 6.01
C ARG A 336 -10.76 -21.01 6.59
N ARG A 337 -11.27 -22.23 6.61
CA ARG A 337 -10.46 -23.41 6.90
C ARG A 337 -9.60 -23.73 5.66
N VAL A 338 -8.29 -23.52 5.78
CA VAL A 338 -7.33 -23.80 4.72
C VAL A 338 -6.78 -25.21 4.84
N VAL A 339 -6.69 -25.93 3.74
CA VAL A 339 -5.95 -27.18 3.61
C VAL A 339 -4.61 -26.85 2.95
N VAL A 340 -3.51 -27.19 3.61
CA VAL A 340 -2.15 -26.93 3.14
C VAL A 340 -1.53 -28.26 2.72
N PRO A 341 -1.32 -28.51 1.41
CA PRO A 341 -0.58 -29.69 0.95
C PRO A 341 0.89 -29.61 1.35
N ASP A 342 1.52 -30.77 1.54
CA ASP A 342 2.95 -30.85 1.85
C ASP A 342 3.80 -30.15 0.77
N GLY A 343 4.85 -29.47 1.18
CA GLY A 343 5.73 -28.75 0.26
C GLY A 343 5.17 -27.43 -0.26
N THR A 344 4.19 -26.83 0.40
CA THR A 344 3.61 -25.54 -0.01
C THR A 344 4.42 -24.38 0.58
N LEU A 345 4.92 -23.49 -0.30
CA LEU A 345 5.50 -22.19 0.08
C LEU A 345 4.39 -21.14 0.21
N PHE A 346 4.36 -20.42 1.31
CA PHE A 346 3.46 -19.29 1.49
C PHE A 346 4.11 -17.99 1.00
N VAL A 347 3.46 -17.27 0.09
CA VAL A 347 4.00 -16.03 -0.48
C VAL A 347 3.04 -14.88 -0.23
N THR A 348 3.53 -13.79 0.34
CA THR A 348 2.77 -12.54 0.48
C THR A 348 3.32 -11.46 -0.42
N LEU A 349 2.42 -10.68 -1.03
CA LEU A 349 2.76 -9.52 -1.84
C LEU A 349 2.17 -8.27 -1.22
N SER A 350 2.99 -7.24 -1.02
CA SER A 350 2.51 -5.95 -0.52
C SER A 350 3.47 -4.82 -0.91
N GLN A 351 2.94 -3.68 -1.32
CA GLN A 351 3.76 -2.49 -1.52
C GLN A 351 4.26 -1.95 -0.19
N SER A 352 3.36 -1.74 0.78
CA SER A 352 3.68 -1.14 2.09
C SER A 352 4.25 -2.12 3.11
N GLY A 353 3.94 -3.42 2.97
CA GLY A 353 4.23 -4.44 3.98
C GLY A 353 3.45 -4.28 5.29
N GLU A 354 2.43 -3.42 5.31
CA GLU A 354 1.60 -3.10 6.48
C GLU A 354 0.10 -3.29 6.20
N THR A 355 -0.27 -3.97 5.11
CA THR A 355 -1.68 -4.26 4.80
C THR A 355 -2.24 -5.24 5.84
N ALA A 356 -3.29 -4.81 6.57
CA ALA A 356 -3.83 -5.54 7.72
C ALA A 356 -4.18 -6.98 7.39
N ASP A 357 -4.98 -7.19 6.34
CA ASP A 357 -5.39 -8.54 5.92
C ASP A 357 -4.21 -9.42 5.52
N THR A 358 -3.21 -8.86 4.82
CA THR A 358 -2.04 -9.62 4.39
C THR A 358 -1.17 -10.03 5.57
N LEU A 359 -1.00 -9.15 6.56
CA LEU A 359 -0.30 -9.45 7.82
C LEU A 359 -1.03 -10.53 8.63
N ALA A 360 -2.34 -10.38 8.78
CA ALA A 360 -3.14 -11.37 9.49
C ALA A 360 -3.12 -12.73 8.78
N ALA A 361 -3.13 -12.74 7.44
CA ALA A 361 -2.97 -13.96 6.65
C ALA A 361 -1.61 -14.63 6.87
N LEU A 362 -0.50 -13.86 6.91
CA LEU A 362 0.83 -14.38 7.23
C LEU A 362 0.86 -15.02 8.62
N ARG A 363 0.35 -14.31 9.64
CA ARG A 363 0.30 -14.81 11.03
C ARG A 363 -0.54 -16.08 11.13
N PHE A 364 -1.69 -16.11 10.46
CA PHE A 364 -2.54 -17.29 10.37
C PHE A 364 -1.83 -18.46 9.67
N ALA A 365 -1.04 -18.22 8.62
CA ALA A 365 -0.29 -19.24 7.89
C ALA A 365 0.84 -19.87 8.72
N ARG A 366 1.51 -19.12 9.60
CA ARG A 366 2.62 -19.58 10.43
C ARG A 366 2.28 -20.77 11.34
N GLU A 367 1.00 -20.88 11.72
CA GLU A 367 0.50 -21.99 12.55
C GLU A 367 0.10 -23.22 11.73
N ARG A 368 0.41 -23.22 10.42
CA ARG A 368 0.00 -24.25 9.46
C ARG A 368 1.21 -24.83 8.73
N GLY A 369 1.11 -26.01 8.22
CA GLY A 369 2.23 -26.80 7.68
C GLY A 369 2.87 -26.29 6.37
N TYR A 370 3.04 -24.96 6.18
CA TYR A 370 3.85 -24.41 5.11
C TYR A 370 5.33 -24.68 5.33
N VAL A 371 6.10 -24.92 4.25
CA VAL A 371 7.55 -25.14 4.33
C VAL A 371 8.33 -23.88 4.66
N GLY A 372 7.73 -22.72 4.50
CA GLY A 372 8.26 -21.41 4.81
C GLY A 372 7.37 -20.31 4.26
N SER A 373 7.69 -19.08 4.62
CA SER A 373 7.03 -17.86 4.18
C SER A 373 7.99 -16.93 3.44
N LEU A 374 7.52 -16.33 2.33
CA LEU A 374 8.25 -15.33 1.55
C LEU A 374 7.44 -14.05 1.46
N ALA A 375 8.00 -12.92 1.86
CA ALA A 375 7.45 -11.60 1.59
C ALA A 375 8.11 -10.96 0.36
N ILE A 376 7.31 -10.60 -0.64
CA ILE A 376 7.74 -9.70 -1.72
C ILE A 376 7.16 -8.31 -1.39
N CYS A 377 8.03 -7.39 -1.00
CA CYS A 377 7.63 -6.12 -0.41
C CYS A 377 8.51 -4.96 -0.88
N ASN A 378 7.99 -3.73 -0.83
CA ASN A 378 8.76 -2.55 -1.25
C ASN A 378 9.35 -1.76 -0.07
N VAL A 379 8.73 -1.81 1.11
CA VAL A 379 9.18 -1.02 2.26
C VAL A 379 10.07 -1.86 3.18
N PRO A 380 11.40 -1.53 3.28
CA PRO A 380 12.29 -2.20 4.19
C PRO A 380 11.84 -2.02 5.64
N GLY A 381 12.03 -3.06 6.47
CA GLY A 381 11.69 -3.01 7.88
C GLY A 381 10.19 -3.01 8.20
N SER A 382 9.32 -3.16 7.19
CA SER A 382 7.87 -3.33 7.41
C SER A 382 7.55 -4.62 8.17
N SER A 383 6.34 -4.70 8.72
CA SER A 383 5.91 -5.87 9.52
C SER A 383 5.97 -7.17 8.71
N LEU A 384 5.51 -7.16 7.45
CA LEU A 384 5.62 -8.34 6.58
C LEU A 384 7.07 -8.82 6.42
N VAL A 385 8.01 -7.89 6.20
CA VAL A 385 9.44 -8.20 6.03
C VAL A 385 10.01 -8.80 7.32
N ARG A 386 9.68 -8.23 8.48
CA ARG A 386 10.20 -8.72 9.77
C ARG A 386 9.59 -10.06 10.21
N GLU A 387 8.38 -10.34 9.78
CA GLU A 387 7.63 -11.52 10.20
C GLU A 387 7.74 -12.70 9.21
N SER A 388 8.37 -12.55 8.05
CA SER A 388 8.54 -13.63 7.05
C SER A 388 9.92 -14.30 7.18
N ASP A 389 10.01 -15.58 6.81
CA ASP A 389 11.26 -16.34 6.83
C ASP A 389 12.20 -15.88 5.71
N LEU A 390 11.65 -15.57 4.54
CA LEU A 390 12.37 -15.08 3.37
C LEU A 390 11.78 -13.73 2.91
N THR A 391 12.63 -12.90 2.31
CA THR A 391 12.20 -11.59 1.80
C THR A 391 12.85 -11.29 0.46
N LEU A 392 12.07 -10.71 -0.46
CA LEU A 392 12.57 -10.09 -1.68
C LEU A 392 12.05 -8.66 -1.77
N MET A 393 12.94 -7.69 -1.61
CA MET A 393 12.58 -6.27 -1.73
C MET A 393 12.42 -5.90 -3.20
N THR A 394 11.32 -5.22 -3.58
CA THR A 394 11.05 -4.83 -4.98
C THR A 394 11.91 -3.66 -5.45
N GLN A 395 12.47 -2.88 -4.52
CA GLN A 395 13.34 -1.73 -4.79
C GLN A 395 12.71 -0.65 -5.70
N ALA A 396 11.38 -0.51 -5.64
CA ALA A 396 10.66 0.48 -6.43
C ALA A 396 10.82 1.92 -5.92
N GLY A 397 11.48 2.11 -4.78
CA GLY A 397 11.51 3.40 -4.09
C GLY A 397 10.13 3.80 -3.55
N PRO A 398 9.97 4.98 -2.98
CA PRO A 398 8.69 5.48 -2.51
C PRO A 398 7.68 5.62 -3.65
N GLU A 399 6.44 5.21 -3.41
CA GLU A 399 5.30 5.36 -4.30
C GLU A 399 4.21 6.13 -3.56
N ILE A 400 3.91 7.34 -4.01
CA ILE A 400 3.06 8.33 -3.33
C ILE A 400 1.64 8.32 -3.89
N GLY A 401 1.49 8.21 -5.22
CA GLY A 401 0.19 8.08 -5.86
C GLY A 401 -0.62 6.93 -5.24
N VAL A 402 -1.89 7.18 -4.89
CA VAL A 402 -2.73 6.16 -4.22
C VAL A 402 -2.89 4.93 -5.12
N ALA A 403 -3.15 5.12 -6.40
CA ALA A 403 -3.21 4.02 -7.38
C ALA A 403 -1.79 3.51 -7.68
N SER A 404 -1.52 2.24 -7.40
CA SER A 404 -0.20 1.64 -7.60
C SER A 404 0.16 1.49 -9.08
N THR A 405 1.40 1.80 -9.44
CA THR A 405 1.97 1.71 -10.80
C THR A 405 3.29 0.97 -10.82
N LYS A 406 4.38 1.63 -10.44
CA LYS A 406 5.73 1.04 -10.42
C LYS A 406 5.87 -0.11 -9.41
N ALA A 407 5.11 -0.09 -8.31
CA ALA A 407 5.07 -1.20 -7.36
C ALA A 407 4.53 -2.48 -8.00
N PHE A 408 3.52 -2.38 -8.88
CA PHE A 408 2.97 -3.53 -9.58
C PHE A 408 4.00 -4.17 -10.54
N THR A 409 4.61 -3.36 -11.40
CA THR A 409 5.61 -3.87 -12.36
C THR A 409 6.83 -4.46 -11.67
N SER A 410 7.29 -3.83 -10.57
CA SER A 410 8.39 -4.40 -9.78
C SER A 410 8.02 -5.69 -9.04
N GLN A 411 6.76 -5.84 -8.60
CA GLN A 411 6.25 -7.12 -8.07
C GLN A 411 6.22 -8.20 -9.16
N LEU A 412 5.81 -7.88 -10.38
CA LEU A 412 5.86 -8.82 -11.50
C LEU A 412 7.30 -9.27 -11.79
N VAL A 413 8.28 -8.35 -11.79
CA VAL A 413 9.70 -8.69 -11.93
C VAL A 413 10.15 -9.63 -10.82
N ALA A 414 9.82 -9.32 -9.56
CA ALA A 414 10.17 -10.15 -8.40
C ALA A 414 9.54 -11.56 -8.49
N LEU A 415 8.31 -11.65 -8.96
CA LEU A 415 7.61 -12.93 -9.16
C LEU A 415 8.20 -13.73 -10.33
N MET A 416 8.71 -13.08 -11.38
CA MET A 416 9.46 -13.76 -12.43
C MET A 416 10.79 -14.30 -11.89
N LEU A 417 11.51 -13.54 -11.05
CA LEU A 417 12.73 -14.04 -10.39
C LEU A 417 12.43 -15.26 -9.50
N LEU A 418 11.32 -15.25 -8.77
CA LEU A 418 10.86 -16.40 -7.99
C LEU A 418 10.57 -17.61 -8.90
N THR A 419 9.85 -17.38 -10.01
CA THR A 419 9.52 -18.42 -10.99
C THR A 419 10.77 -19.07 -11.57
N LEU A 420 11.77 -18.27 -11.97
CA LEU A 420 13.03 -18.76 -12.50
C LEU A 420 13.83 -19.55 -11.44
N SER A 421 13.85 -19.05 -10.19
CA SER A 421 14.56 -19.72 -9.09
C SER A 421 13.96 -21.06 -8.73
N LEU A 422 12.62 -21.15 -8.61
CA LEU A 422 11.92 -22.41 -8.37
C LEU A 422 11.97 -23.33 -9.59
N GLY A 423 11.85 -22.79 -10.81
CA GLY A 423 11.93 -23.54 -12.06
C GLY A 423 13.27 -24.26 -12.21
N ARG A 424 14.37 -23.61 -11.87
CA ARG A 424 15.72 -24.23 -11.86
C ARG A 424 15.78 -25.50 -10.99
N LEU A 425 15.15 -25.45 -9.82
CA LEU A 425 15.13 -26.59 -8.88
C LEU A 425 14.14 -27.69 -9.31
N ASN A 426 13.20 -27.39 -10.20
CA ASN A 426 12.16 -28.30 -10.67
C ASN A 426 12.31 -28.70 -12.16
N GLY A 427 13.53 -28.56 -12.72
CA GLY A 427 13.86 -29.10 -14.03
C GLY A 427 13.48 -28.19 -15.23
N MET A 428 13.35 -26.89 -15.02
CA MET A 428 13.22 -25.92 -16.12
C MET A 428 14.42 -26.03 -17.06
N ASP A 429 14.15 -25.95 -18.36
CA ASP A 429 15.20 -25.95 -19.38
C ASP A 429 16.15 -24.75 -19.21
N GLU A 430 17.46 -25.02 -19.15
CA GLU A 430 18.48 -24.00 -18.92
C GLU A 430 18.57 -22.98 -20.07
N SER A 431 18.28 -23.38 -21.31
CA SER A 431 18.26 -22.47 -22.45
C SER A 431 17.09 -21.49 -22.32
N ARG A 432 15.89 -22.00 -21.99
CA ARG A 432 14.72 -21.16 -21.76
C ARG A 432 14.91 -20.19 -20.59
N GLN A 433 15.54 -20.63 -19.52
CA GLN A 433 15.89 -19.75 -18.40
C GLN A 433 16.83 -18.61 -18.86
N ALA A 434 17.88 -18.95 -19.62
CA ALA A 434 18.83 -17.96 -20.12
C ALA A 434 18.16 -16.95 -21.07
N GLU A 435 17.23 -17.39 -21.92
CA GLU A 435 16.45 -16.53 -22.81
C GLU A 435 15.63 -15.49 -22.00
N ILE A 436 14.89 -15.95 -20.98
CA ILE A 436 14.08 -15.06 -20.13
C ILE A 436 14.98 -14.09 -19.34
N VAL A 437 16.12 -14.56 -18.82
CA VAL A 437 17.11 -13.68 -18.15
C VAL A 437 17.63 -12.60 -19.09
N GLN A 438 17.93 -12.95 -20.34
CA GLN A 438 18.36 -11.98 -21.34
C GLN A 438 17.23 -10.99 -21.69
N ALA A 439 16.00 -11.48 -21.84
CA ALA A 439 14.83 -10.64 -22.06
C ALA A 439 14.58 -9.67 -20.90
N LEU A 440 14.73 -10.11 -19.63
CA LEU A 440 14.64 -9.24 -18.46
C LEU A 440 15.65 -8.09 -18.49
N ARG A 441 16.88 -8.33 -18.97
CA ARG A 441 17.92 -7.28 -19.11
C ARG A 441 17.56 -6.20 -20.12
N THR A 442 16.83 -6.56 -21.17
CA THR A 442 16.40 -5.64 -22.22
C THR A 442 15.05 -4.98 -21.94
N LEU A 443 14.29 -5.49 -20.94
CA LEU A 443 12.96 -5.01 -20.59
C LEU A 443 12.91 -3.49 -20.28
N PRO A 444 13.85 -2.87 -19.53
CA PRO A 444 13.83 -1.43 -19.32
C PRO A 444 13.80 -0.60 -20.61
N GLY A 445 14.52 -1.06 -21.64
CA GLY A 445 14.51 -0.41 -22.97
C GLY A 445 13.16 -0.52 -23.67
N ALA A 446 12.52 -1.69 -23.61
CA ALA A 446 11.17 -1.89 -24.16
C ALA A 446 10.12 -1.04 -23.42
N ILE A 447 10.22 -0.94 -22.10
CA ILE A 447 9.38 -0.05 -21.29
C ILE A 447 9.54 1.41 -21.73
N THR A 448 10.77 1.87 -21.95
CA THR A 448 11.03 3.24 -22.43
C THR A 448 10.37 3.50 -23.79
N GLN A 449 10.35 2.52 -24.69
CA GLN A 449 9.68 2.64 -25.99
C GLN A 449 8.15 2.78 -25.81
N VAL A 450 7.55 2.02 -24.91
CA VAL A 450 6.10 2.15 -24.59
C VAL A 450 5.78 3.51 -24.00
N LEU A 451 6.62 4.03 -23.10
CA LEU A 451 6.46 5.37 -22.53
C LEU A 451 6.58 6.47 -23.61
N GLY A 452 7.33 6.22 -24.68
CA GLY A 452 7.37 7.10 -25.85
C GLY A 452 6.05 7.23 -26.61
N LEU A 453 5.07 6.33 -26.34
CA LEU A 453 3.71 6.37 -26.92
C LEU A 453 2.73 7.20 -26.08
N ASP A 454 3.18 7.87 -25.01
CA ASP A 454 2.35 8.62 -24.06
C ASP A 454 1.39 9.58 -24.75
N GLY A 455 1.87 10.42 -25.70
CA GLY A 455 1.00 11.35 -26.44
C GLY A 455 -0.04 10.67 -27.34
N ALA A 456 0.27 9.48 -27.88
CA ALA A 456 -0.70 8.69 -28.65
C ALA A 456 -1.80 8.13 -27.72
N ILE A 457 -1.41 7.67 -26.53
CA ILE A 457 -2.34 7.17 -25.51
C ILE A 457 -3.21 8.30 -24.95
N GLU A 458 -2.62 9.51 -24.75
CA GLU A 458 -3.39 10.70 -24.38
C GLU A 458 -4.47 11.01 -25.42
N THR A 459 -4.13 10.97 -26.71
CA THR A 459 -5.10 11.15 -27.79
C THR A 459 -6.20 10.07 -27.76
N LEU A 460 -5.83 8.82 -27.57
CA LEU A 460 -6.75 7.70 -27.47
C LEU A 460 -7.72 7.86 -26.28
N SER A 461 -7.21 8.41 -25.17
CA SER A 461 -8.00 8.60 -23.94
C SER A 461 -9.14 9.60 -24.08
N MET A 462 -9.13 10.47 -25.10
CA MET A 462 -10.22 11.43 -25.35
C MET A 462 -11.58 10.75 -25.54
N ALA A 463 -11.60 9.53 -26.07
CA ALA A 463 -12.81 8.73 -26.22
C ALA A 463 -13.48 8.37 -24.88
N PHE A 464 -12.75 8.47 -23.76
CA PHE A 464 -13.24 8.10 -22.43
C PHE A 464 -13.81 9.29 -21.63
N ALA A 465 -13.67 10.53 -22.10
CA ALA A 465 -14.03 11.74 -21.36
C ALA A 465 -15.49 11.71 -20.85
N GLU A 466 -16.42 11.30 -21.70
CA GLU A 466 -17.86 11.23 -21.37
C GLU A 466 -18.34 9.81 -21.02
N LYS A 467 -17.47 8.80 -21.03
CA LYS A 467 -17.87 7.43 -20.74
C LYS A 467 -18.02 7.18 -19.24
N HIS A 468 -18.99 6.33 -18.89
CA HIS A 468 -19.29 5.92 -17.52
C HIS A 468 -18.94 4.46 -17.25
N HIS A 469 -18.81 3.65 -18.29
CA HIS A 469 -18.52 2.23 -18.23
C HIS A 469 -17.40 1.88 -19.21
N ALA A 470 -16.68 0.78 -18.92
CA ALA A 470 -15.68 0.22 -19.82
C ALA A 470 -15.50 -1.28 -19.55
N LEU A 471 -15.23 -2.05 -20.59
CA LEU A 471 -14.84 -3.46 -20.47
C LEU A 471 -13.38 -3.64 -20.83
N PHE A 472 -12.70 -4.49 -20.07
CA PHE A 472 -11.32 -4.91 -20.33
C PHE A 472 -11.28 -6.40 -20.67
N LEU A 473 -10.53 -6.76 -21.70
CA LEU A 473 -10.44 -8.13 -22.17
C LEU A 473 -8.98 -8.60 -22.23
N GLY A 474 -8.73 -9.76 -21.65
CA GLY A 474 -7.45 -10.44 -21.73
C GLY A 474 -7.64 -11.95 -21.85
N ARG A 475 -6.57 -12.65 -22.21
CA ARG A 475 -6.54 -14.13 -22.21
C ARG A 475 -5.27 -14.62 -21.54
N GLY A 476 -5.33 -15.84 -20.96
CA GLY A 476 -4.17 -16.42 -20.27
C GLY A 476 -3.60 -15.47 -19.22
N SER A 477 -2.28 -15.29 -19.21
CA SER A 477 -1.58 -14.38 -18.29
C SER A 477 -1.94 -12.90 -18.46
N HIS A 478 -2.63 -12.52 -19.54
CA HIS A 478 -3.07 -11.15 -19.81
C HIS A 478 -4.49 -10.85 -19.28
N PHE A 479 -5.24 -11.86 -18.82
CA PHE A 479 -6.47 -11.59 -18.10
C PHE A 479 -6.24 -10.84 -16.78
N PRO A 480 -5.27 -11.23 -15.93
CA PRO A 480 -4.91 -10.41 -14.75
C PRO A 480 -4.43 -8.98 -15.10
N ILE A 481 -3.81 -8.78 -16.25
CA ILE A 481 -3.43 -7.44 -16.73
C ILE A 481 -4.66 -6.62 -17.10
N ALA A 482 -5.65 -7.23 -17.74
CA ALA A 482 -6.95 -6.59 -17.97
C ALA A 482 -7.66 -6.22 -16.66
N LEU A 483 -7.61 -7.09 -15.63
CA LEU A 483 -8.11 -6.79 -14.27
C LEU A 483 -7.41 -5.57 -13.68
N GLU A 484 -6.08 -5.50 -13.80
CA GLU A 484 -5.30 -4.37 -13.28
C GLU A 484 -5.61 -3.07 -14.03
N GLY A 485 -5.74 -3.11 -15.37
CA GLY A 485 -6.16 -1.95 -16.16
C GLY A 485 -7.55 -1.44 -15.77
N ALA A 486 -8.51 -2.34 -15.60
CA ALA A 486 -9.86 -2.01 -15.14
C ALA A 486 -9.84 -1.41 -13.72
N LEU A 487 -9.00 -1.96 -12.83
CA LEU A 487 -8.82 -1.42 -11.47
C LEU A 487 -8.26 0.01 -11.53
N LYS A 488 -7.19 0.24 -12.28
CA LYS A 488 -6.59 1.59 -12.43
C LYS A 488 -7.59 2.60 -12.97
N LEU A 489 -8.34 2.24 -14.03
CA LEU A 489 -9.32 3.14 -14.61
C LEU A 489 -10.41 3.52 -13.60
N LYS A 490 -10.99 2.54 -12.87
CA LYS A 490 -12.04 2.83 -11.88
C LYS A 490 -11.55 3.64 -10.68
N GLU A 491 -10.33 3.37 -10.21
CA GLU A 491 -9.77 4.04 -9.02
C GLU A 491 -9.65 5.55 -9.22
N ILE A 492 -9.16 6.00 -10.37
CA ILE A 492 -8.77 7.38 -10.57
C ILE A 492 -9.72 8.20 -11.47
N SER A 493 -10.46 7.55 -12.39
CA SER A 493 -11.41 8.22 -13.28
C SER A 493 -12.88 8.08 -12.85
N TYR A 494 -13.17 7.17 -11.92
CA TYR A 494 -14.50 6.76 -11.47
C TYR A 494 -15.39 6.18 -12.58
N ILE A 495 -14.82 5.79 -13.72
CA ILE A 495 -15.50 4.98 -14.73
C ILE A 495 -15.68 3.57 -14.15
N HIS A 496 -16.88 3.04 -14.20
CA HIS A 496 -17.16 1.66 -13.82
C HIS A 496 -16.53 0.71 -14.84
N ALA A 497 -15.37 0.17 -14.51
CA ALA A 497 -14.59 -0.70 -15.39
C ALA A 497 -14.54 -2.12 -14.83
N GLU A 498 -14.81 -3.11 -15.67
CA GLU A 498 -14.72 -4.53 -15.36
C GLU A 498 -13.83 -5.25 -16.36
N ALA A 499 -13.24 -6.37 -15.92
CA ALA A 499 -12.41 -7.19 -16.81
C ALA A 499 -12.90 -8.64 -16.83
N TYR A 500 -12.83 -9.23 -18.01
CA TYR A 500 -13.23 -10.63 -18.24
C TYR A 500 -12.17 -11.37 -19.06
N PRO A 501 -11.99 -12.69 -18.84
CA PRO A 501 -11.38 -13.52 -19.85
C PRO A 501 -12.19 -13.38 -21.14
N ALA A 502 -11.56 -13.03 -22.26
CA ALA A 502 -12.31 -12.71 -23.49
C ALA A 502 -13.21 -13.87 -23.95
N GLY A 503 -12.87 -15.12 -23.59
CA GLY A 503 -13.73 -16.29 -23.85
C GLY A 503 -15.06 -16.29 -23.10
N GLU A 504 -15.14 -15.58 -21.95
CA GLU A 504 -16.35 -15.51 -21.12
C GLU A 504 -17.37 -14.48 -21.62
N LEU A 505 -17.05 -13.67 -22.64
CA LEU A 505 -17.99 -12.69 -23.20
C LEU A 505 -19.35 -13.29 -23.50
N LYS A 506 -19.40 -14.51 -24.06
CA LYS A 506 -20.63 -15.21 -24.46
C LYS A 506 -21.50 -15.64 -23.28
N HIS A 507 -20.94 -15.67 -22.08
CA HIS A 507 -21.61 -16.13 -20.87
C HIS A 507 -22.20 -14.98 -20.03
N GLY A 508 -22.50 -13.84 -20.67
CA GLY A 508 -23.17 -12.72 -20.04
C GLY A 508 -22.64 -11.34 -20.46
N PRO A 509 -21.32 -11.04 -20.33
CA PRO A 509 -20.79 -9.69 -20.53
C PRO A 509 -21.06 -9.10 -21.92
N LEU A 510 -21.21 -9.94 -22.94
CA LEU A 510 -21.52 -9.49 -24.31
C LEU A 510 -22.86 -8.74 -24.43
N ALA A 511 -23.77 -8.95 -23.49
CA ALA A 511 -25.05 -8.22 -23.41
C ALA A 511 -24.87 -6.74 -23.09
N LEU A 512 -23.73 -6.35 -22.53
CA LEU A 512 -23.38 -4.96 -22.16
C LEU A 512 -22.75 -4.18 -23.31
N VAL A 513 -22.39 -4.87 -24.41
CA VAL A 513 -21.65 -4.25 -25.52
C VAL A 513 -22.59 -3.48 -26.42
N ASP A 514 -22.35 -2.17 -26.51
CA ASP A 514 -22.97 -1.22 -27.41
C ASP A 514 -21.95 -0.12 -27.79
N SER A 515 -22.39 0.93 -28.48
CA SER A 515 -21.55 2.07 -28.91
C SER A 515 -21.08 2.96 -27.75
N GLU A 516 -21.70 2.87 -26.59
CA GLU A 516 -21.35 3.67 -25.41
C GLU A 516 -20.36 2.94 -24.46
N MET A 517 -20.13 1.65 -24.69
CA MET A 517 -19.24 0.82 -23.90
C MET A 517 -17.90 0.61 -24.63
N PRO A 518 -16.84 1.39 -24.33
CA PRO A 518 -15.51 1.12 -24.85
C PRO A 518 -14.98 -0.23 -24.33
N VAL A 519 -14.41 -1.01 -25.23
CA VAL A 519 -13.83 -2.31 -24.93
C VAL A 519 -12.31 -2.27 -25.16
N ILE A 520 -11.56 -2.35 -24.07
CA ILE A 520 -10.10 -2.32 -24.07
C ILE A 520 -9.57 -3.77 -24.11
N SER A 521 -8.62 -4.05 -25.00
CA SER A 521 -8.03 -5.37 -25.10
C SER A 521 -6.50 -5.33 -25.20
N VAL A 522 -5.84 -6.26 -24.52
CA VAL A 522 -4.40 -6.52 -24.66
C VAL A 522 -4.20 -7.74 -25.57
N ALA A 523 -3.48 -7.54 -26.68
CA ALA A 523 -3.32 -8.51 -27.76
C ALA A 523 -1.83 -8.83 -28.04
N PRO A 524 -1.15 -9.57 -27.15
CA PRO A 524 0.21 -10.04 -27.38
C PRO A 524 0.25 -11.02 -28.56
N ASN A 525 1.43 -11.21 -29.12
CA ASN A 525 1.64 -12.26 -30.14
C ASN A 525 1.93 -13.60 -29.43
N ASP A 526 0.88 -14.27 -29.00
CA ASP A 526 0.95 -15.56 -28.31
C ASP A 526 -0.01 -16.60 -28.97
N GLU A 527 -0.01 -17.82 -28.42
CA GLU A 527 -0.86 -18.93 -28.89
C GLU A 527 -2.38 -18.67 -28.81
N LEU A 528 -2.81 -17.69 -27.99
CA LEU A 528 -4.20 -17.34 -27.78
C LEU A 528 -4.68 -16.18 -28.66
N LEU A 529 -3.79 -15.56 -29.44
CA LEU A 529 -4.08 -14.37 -30.25
C LEU A 529 -5.25 -14.58 -31.21
N GLU A 530 -5.27 -15.68 -31.97
CA GLU A 530 -6.36 -15.94 -32.95
C GLU A 530 -7.72 -16.15 -32.24
N LYS A 531 -7.72 -16.69 -31.02
CA LYS A 531 -8.92 -16.81 -30.21
C LYS A 531 -9.40 -15.43 -29.71
N LEU A 532 -8.45 -14.58 -29.33
CA LEU A 532 -8.75 -13.20 -28.93
C LEU A 532 -9.33 -12.41 -30.09
N LYS A 533 -8.72 -12.46 -31.29
CA LYS A 533 -9.24 -11.80 -32.51
C LYS A 533 -10.69 -12.19 -32.80
N SER A 534 -11.04 -13.48 -32.66
CA SER A 534 -12.42 -13.95 -32.82
C SER A 534 -13.38 -13.30 -31.82
N ASN A 535 -12.95 -13.14 -30.53
CA ASN A 535 -13.76 -12.47 -29.53
C ASN A 535 -13.92 -10.95 -29.83
N LEU A 536 -12.87 -10.29 -30.33
CA LEU A 536 -12.95 -8.87 -30.72
C LEU A 536 -13.91 -8.67 -31.91
N GLN A 537 -13.96 -9.60 -32.87
CA GLN A 537 -14.94 -9.56 -33.95
C GLN A 537 -16.38 -9.66 -33.45
N GLU A 538 -16.63 -10.44 -32.38
CA GLU A 538 -17.96 -10.54 -31.78
C GLU A 538 -18.40 -9.22 -31.10
N VAL A 539 -17.47 -8.51 -30.47
CA VAL A 539 -17.69 -7.18 -29.91
C VAL A 539 -18.03 -6.18 -31.03
N ARG A 540 -17.20 -6.15 -32.09
CA ARG A 540 -17.41 -5.27 -33.23
C ARG A 540 -18.74 -5.51 -33.93
N ALA A 541 -19.14 -6.77 -34.12
CA ALA A 541 -20.41 -7.13 -34.77
C ALA A 541 -21.65 -6.60 -34.00
N ARG A 542 -21.48 -6.13 -32.75
CA ARG A 542 -22.53 -5.55 -31.90
C ARG A 542 -22.41 -4.04 -31.72
N GLY A 543 -21.52 -3.41 -32.51
CA GLY A 543 -21.30 -1.98 -32.47
C GLY A 543 -20.38 -1.51 -31.33
N GLY A 544 -19.69 -2.42 -30.62
CA GLY A 544 -18.74 -2.06 -29.58
C GLY A 544 -17.49 -1.38 -30.16
N GLU A 545 -17.02 -0.35 -29.52
CA GLU A 545 -15.79 0.39 -29.85
C GLU A 545 -14.59 -0.29 -29.21
N LEU A 546 -13.60 -0.67 -30.03
CA LEU A 546 -12.43 -1.45 -29.62
C LEU A 546 -11.19 -0.57 -29.50
N PHE A 547 -10.48 -0.70 -28.37
CA PHE A 547 -9.17 -0.10 -28.09
C PHE A 547 -8.17 -1.24 -27.85
N VAL A 548 -7.35 -1.54 -28.85
CA VAL A 548 -6.50 -2.74 -28.85
C VAL A 548 -5.03 -2.35 -28.72
N PHE A 549 -4.41 -2.76 -27.63
CA PHE A 549 -2.97 -2.68 -27.43
C PHE A 549 -2.35 -3.99 -27.97
N ALA A 550 -1.73 -3.92 -29.13
CA ALA A 550 -1.27 -5.08 -29.88
C ALA A 550 0.25 -5.10 -30.04
N ASP A 551 0.85 -6.29 -30.04
CA ASP A 551 2.23 -6.48 -30.45
C ASP A 551 2.44 -5.96 -31.89
N GLU A 552 3.55 -5.28 -32.16
CA GLU A 552 3.85 -4.67 -33.47
C GLU A 552 3.85 -5.69 -34.62
N SER A 553 4.17 -6.95 -34.32
CA SER A 553 4.16 -8.06 -35.30
C SER A 553 2.74 -8.59 -35.60
N VAL A 554 1.73 -8.21 -34.80
CA VAL A 554 0.34 -8.69 -34.96
C VAL A 554 -0.35 -7.93 -36.08
N ARG A 555 -0.95 -8.67 -37.00
CA ARG A 555 -1.81 -8.12 -38.06
C ARG A 555 -3.21 -7.88 -37.51
N LEU A 556 -3.46 -6.64 -37.11
CA LEU A 556 -4.78 -6.09 -36.80
C LEU A 556 -4.89 -4.77 -37.58
N GLU A 557 -5.94 -4.60 -38.36
CA GLU A 557 -6.18 -3.39 -39.13
C GLU A 557 -7.04 -2.41 -38.34
N GLU A 558 -6.67 -1.15 -38.39
CA GLU A 558 -7.52 -0.06 -37.96
C GLU A 558 -8.76 0.02 -38.86
N ALA A 559 -9.90 0.28 -38.27
CA ALA A 559 -11.17 0.43 -38.96
C ALA A 559 -12.08 1.37 -38.15
N GLU A 560 -13.22 1.74 -38.69
CA GLU A 560 -14.24 2.46 -37.93
C GLU A 560 -14.61 1.69 -36.66
N GLY A 561 -14.49 2.32 -35.49
CA GLY A 561 -14.70 1.72 -34.18
C GLY A 561 -13.61 0.73 -33.73
N VAL A 562 -12.43 0.70 -34.38
CA VAL A 562 -11.30 -0.13 -34.00
C VAL A 562 -10.03 0.72 -33.99
N HIS A 563 -9.53 1.00 -32.78
CA HIS A 563 -8.29 1.73 -32.54
C HIS A 563 -7.19 0.75 -32.14
N VAL A 564 -6.08 0.74 -32.86
CA VAL A 564 -4.96 -0.17 -32.59
C VAL A 564 -3.71 0.61 -32.24
N LEU A 565 -3.21 0.43 -31.01
CA LEU A 565 -1.89 0.94 -30.61
C LEU A 565 -0.87 -0.21 -30.62
N ARG A 566 0.23 -0.02 -31.38
CA ARG A 566 1.26 -1.03 -31.52
C ARG A 566 2.34 -0.87 -30.48
N LEU A 567 2.64 -1.96 -29.77
CA LEU A 567 3.67 -2.04 -28.74
C LEU A 567 4.89 -2.81 -29.26
N PRO A 568 6.10 -2.51 -28.78
CA PRO A 568 7.29 -3.26 -29.16
C PRO A 568 7.16 -4.73 -28.80
N HIS A 569 7.75 -5.58 -29.61
CA HIS A 569 7.79 -7.02 -29.36
C HIS A 569 8.70 -7.35 -28.18
N VAL A 570 8.22 -8.21 -27.28
CA VAL A 570 8.99 -8.77 -26.15
C VAL A 570 8.72 -10.27 -26.02
N ASP A 571 9.61 -10.96 -25.30
CA ASP A 571 9.37 -12.36 -24.95
C ASP A 571 8.00 -12.53 -24.26
N GLU A 572 7.27 -13.57 -24.59
CA GLU A 572 5.92 -13.84 -24.07
C GLU A 572 5.87 -13.88 -22.53
N ALA A 573 6.96 -14.32 -21.87
CA ALA A 573 7.05 -14.35 -20.42
C ALA A 573 7.00 -12.94 -19.80
N LEU A 574 7.48 -11.92 -20.52
CA LEU A 574 7.56 -10.54 -20.04
C LEU A 574 6.45 -9.64 -20.58
N ALA A 575 5.68 -10.12 -21.55
CA ALA A 575 4.56 -9.38 -22.13
C ALA A 575 3.57 -8.87 -21.05
N PRO A 576 3.19 -9.62 -19.99
CA PRO A 576 2.34 -9.09 -18.92
C PRO A 576 2.90 -7.81 -18.26
N ILE A 577 4.23 -7.70 -18.10
CA ILE A 577 4.86 -6.51 -17.53
C ILE A 577 4.71 -5.33 -18.50
N LEU A 578 5.05 -5.54 -19.77
CA LEU A 578 5.03 -4.48 -20.77
C LEU A 578 3.62 -3.93 -21.04
N TYR A 579 2.63 -4.82 -21.16
CA TYR A 579 1.25 -4.46 -21.48
C TYR A 579 0.50 -3.76 -20.35
N THR A 580 1.07 -3.75 -19.15
CA THR A 580 0.54 -2.97 -18.01
C THR A 580 0.69 -1.47 -18.24
N LEU A 581 1.80 -1.01 -18.83
CA LEU A 581 2.14 0.40 -18.93
C LEU A 581 1.13 1.23 -19.74
N PRO A 582 0.73 0.81 -20.95
CA PRO A 582 -0.24 1.59 -21.71
C PRO A 582 -1.60 1.66 -21.03
N LEU A 583 -2.00 0.65 -20.22
CA LEU A 583 -3.23 0.70 -19.44
C LEU A 583 -3.14 1.68 -18.27
N GLN A 584 -1.97 1.81 -17.65
CA GLN A 584 -1.70 2.83 -16.62
C GLN A 584 -1.79 4.25 -17.22
N LEU A 585 -1.14 4.48 -18.38
CA LEU A 585 -1.19 5.76 -19.08
C LEU A 585 -2.62 6.10 -19.54
N LEU A 586 -3.35 5.15 -20.12
CA LEU A 586 -4.75 5.33 -20.52
C LEU A 586 -5.61 5.77 -19.33
N SER A 587 -5.47 5.08 -18.21
CA SER A 587 -6.22 5.39 -16.99
C SER A 587 -5.86 6.78 -16.44
N TYR A 588 -4.56 7.13 -16.45
CA TYR A 588 -4.06 8.44 -16.04
C TYR A 588 -4.68 9.56 -16.88
N HIS A 589 -4.57 9.48 -18.20
CA HIS A 589 -5.09 10.52 -19.10
C HIS A 589 -6.62 10.63 -19.05
N ALA A 590 -7.33 9.50 -18.98
CA ALA A 590 -8.79 9.50 -18.79
C ALA A 590 -9.19 10.23 -17.49
N ALA A 591 -8.46 10.02 -16.39
CA ALA A 591 -8.70 10.69 -15.13
C ALA A 591 -8.43 12.21 -15.20
N VAL A 592 -7.34 12.60 -15.87
CA VAL A 592 -6.98 14.01 -16.10
C VAL A 592 -8.07 14.71 -16.91
N LEU A 593 -8.58 14.08 -17.97
CA LEU A 593 -9.68 14.62 -18.80
C LEU A 593 -10.98 14.78 -18.02
N LYS A 594 -11.28 13.85 -17.11
CA LYS A 594 -12.46 13.92 -16.23
C LYS A 594 -12.28 14.93 -15.07
N GLY A 595 -11.09 15.51 -14.90
CA GLY A 595 -10.80 16.50 -13.86
C GLY A 595 -10.79 15.92 -12.44
N THR A 596 -10.52 14.62 -12.29
CA THR A 596 -10.42 13.97 -10.99
C THR A 596 -9.05 14.16 -10.35
N ASP A 597 -8.93 13.99 -9.04
CA ASP A 597 -7.65 13.98 -8.34
C ASP A 597 -6.97 12.62 -8.58
N VAL A 598 -5.91 12.62 -9.40
CA VAL A 598 -5.21 11.41 -9.81
C VAL A 598 -4.37 10.82 -8.68
N ASP A 599 -3.71 11.68 -7.91
CA ASP A 599 -2.80 11.24 -6.83
C ASP A 599 -3.56 10.83 -5.57
N GLN A 600 -4.71 11.49 -5.30
CA GLN A 600 -5.54 11.27 -4.12
C GLN A 600 -7.03 11.11 -4.51
N PRO A 601 -7.38 10.01 -5.20
CA PRO A 601 -8.76 9.77 -5.62
C PRO A 601 -9.68 9.59 -4.42
N ARG A 602 -10.93 10.07 -4.53
CA ARG A 602 -11.91 10.00 -3.44
C ARG A 602 -12.10 8.57 -2.94
N ASN A 603 -12.32 8.42 -1.63
CA ASN A 603 -12.63 7.15 -0.97
C ASN A 603 -11.55 6.06 -1.12
N LEU A 604 -10.31 6.40 -1.42
CA LEU A 604 -9.20 5.46 -1.49
C LEU A 604 -8.01 5.96 -0.67
N ALA A 605 -7.25 5.03 -0.13
CA ALA A 605 -6.01 5.28 0.59
C ALA A 605 -4.90 4.39 0.07
N LYS A 606 -3.64 4.87 0.10
CA LYS A 606 -2.48 4.16 -0.45
C LYS A 606 -2.26 2.77 0.17
N SER A 607 -2.55 2.61 1.44
CA SER A 607 -2.36 1.35 2.16
C SER A 607 -3.47 1.18 3.20
N VAL A 608 -4.03 -0.01 3.32
CA VAL A 608 -5.11 -0.35 4.25
C VAL A 608 -4.50 -1.11 5.42
N THR A 609 -4.35 -0.44 6.58
CA THR A 609 -3.77 -1.02 7.82
C THR A 609 -4.82 -1.30 8.89
N VAL A 610 -6.08 -1.16 8.55
CA VAL A 610 -7.23 -1.50 9.40
C VAL A 610 -8.19 -2.39 8.61
N GLU A 611 -8.91 -3.21 9.30
CA GLU A 611 -9.98 -4.03 8.74
C GLU A 611 -11.31 -3.29 8.74
#